data_84103e1dc0852ff78b410e64a3897b62
#
_entry.id   84103e1dc0852ff78b410e64a3897b62
#
_cell.length_a   1.000
_cell.length_b   1.000
_cell.length_c   1.000
_cell.angle_alpha   90.00
_cell.angle_beta   90.00
_cell.angle_gamma   90.00
#
_symmetry.space_group_name_H-M   'P 1'
#
loop_
_entity.id
_entity.type
_entity.pdbx_description
1 polymer ?
#
loop_
_entity_poly.entity_id
_entity_poly.type
_entity_poly.pdbx_seq_one_letter_code
_entity_poly.pdbx_strand_id
1 'polypeptide(L)'
;MKKVLILTDGKAGHENQSKAFARALGCEFDLVEVHFKSKFAKALSYLLDRVGVRTTALLSTAVDCSRLQSKPVAVIGTGSGTFYAAKAAAKKLGVKCGVVLYPRGYDIASFDCVLAPAFDRPKSAANVIEIPANLVANDEAFYEKGVAAFWERRGGQQAYDNKGEAVAVIVGGPNKCSTMTPEWMKAQLDAIFAPGTNHQAPGTQFWVTTSRRTPPEVEAVVDGYPWDYKLLYSKDHFNPIPAFVKLAKKLYVTAESTGMLSEACTFGSAEVVALDNLKPGPHKFRRFVEDLRKGGYVDGNRKVDLSAQFARAKTLMGL
;
A
#
# COMPACT_ATOMS: atom_id res chain seq x y z
N MET A 1 -25.71 7.62 -0.79
CA MET A 1 -24.40 7.98 -0.18
C MET A 1 -23.74 9.07 -0.99
N LYS A 2 -22.82 9.88 -0.38
CA LYS A 2 -21.97 10.83 -1.12
C LYS A 2 -21.05 10.04 -2.05
N LYS A 3 -20.79 10.56 -3.26
CA LYS A 3 -19.93 9.91 -4.26
C LYS A 3 -18.77 10.82 -4.65
N VAL A 4 -17.57 10.25 -4.79
CA VAL A 4 -16.37 10.94 -5.28
C VAL A 4 -15.97 10.44 -6.67
N LEU A 5 -15.29 11.25 -7.45
CA LEU A 5 -14.69 10.85 -8.70
C LEU A 5 -13.21 10.52 -8.47
N ILE A 6 -12.82 9.26 -8.68
CA ILE A 6 -11.42 8.82 -8.66
C ILE A 6 -10.83 8.91 -10.06
N LEU A 7 -9.74 9.66 -10.22
CA LEU A 7 -8.92 9.63 -11.43
C LEU A 7 -7.73 8.70 -11.22
N THR A 8 -7.57 7.73 -12.13
CA THR A 8 -6.48 6.75 -12.10
C THR A 8 -5.56 6.86 -13.32
N ASP A 9 -4.28 6.54 -13.14
CA ASP A 9 -3.30 6.42 -14.23
C ASP A 9 -3.08 4.93 -14.63
N GLY A 10 -4.03 4.04 -14.31
CA GLY A 10 -4.00 2.61 -14.60
C GLY A 10 -3.07 1.78 -13.70
N LYS A 11 -2.36 2.41 -12.75
CA LYS A 11 -1.50 1.67 -11.82
C LYS A 11 -2.29 1.19 -10.62
N ALA A 12 -2.36 -0.13 -10.43
CA ALA A 12 -3.12 -0.76 -9.35
C ALA A 12 -2.78 -0.18 -7.96
N GLY A 13 -1.50 0.09 -7.66
CA GLY A 13 -1.08 0.67 -6.38
C GLY A 13 -1.60 2.09 -6.16
N HIS A 14 -1.72 2.92 -7.20
CA HIS A 14 -2.31 4.27 -7.12
C HIS A 14 -3.82 4.20 -6.96
N GLU A 15 -4.45 3.34 -7.74
CA GLU A 15 -5.90 3.13 -7.68
C GLU A 15 -6.34 2.64 -6.29
N ASN A 16 -5.63 1.65 -5.74
CA ASN A 16 -5.91 1.13 -4.41
C ASN A 16 -5.83 2.22 -3.32
N GLN A 17 -4.83 3.10 -3.37
CA GLN A 17 -4.73 4.20 -2.42
C GLN A 17 -5.85 5.23 -2.58
N SER A 18 -6.28 5.53 -3.81
CA SER A 18 -7.45 6.40 -4.06
C SER A 18 -8.74 5.78 -3.53
N LYS A 19 -8.94 4.48 -3.74
CA LYS A 19 -10.09 3.72 -3.20
C LYS A 19 -10.10 3.70 -1.68
N ALA A 20 -8.92 3.47 -1.06
CA ALA A 20 -8.78 3.55 0.39
C ALA A 20 -9.16 4.93 0.92
N PHE A 21 -8.72 5.98 0.26
CA PHE A 21 -9.07 7.35 0.65
C PHE A 21 -10.57 7.62 0.51
N ALA A 22 -11.20 7.23 -0.60
CA ALA A 22 -12.64 7.38 -0.78
C ALA A 22 -13.45 6.68 0.31
N ARG A 23 -13.09 5.43 0.66
CA ARG A 23 -13.71 4.67 1.77
C ARG A 23 -13.51 5.35 3.12
N ALA A 24 -12.32 5.86 3.41
CA ALA A 24 -12.03 6.58 4.64
C ALA A 24 -12.86 7.86 4.77
N LEU A 25 -13.19 8.50 3.66
CA LEU A 25 -14.12 9.62 3.62
C LEU A 25 -15.60 9.21 3.79
N GLY A 26 -15.92 7.91 3.72
CA GLY A 26 -17.28 7.41 3.78
C GLY A 26 -18.05 7.61 2.47
N CYS A 27 -17.35 7.61 1.33
CA CYS A 27 -17.91 7.87 0.02
C CYS A 27 -17.86 6.64 -0.89
N GLU A 28 -18.89 6.48 -1.72
CA GLU A 28 -18.82 5.67 -2.94
C GLU A 28 -17.93 6.38 -3.98
N PHE A 29 -17.54 5.68 -5.03
CA PHE A 29 -16.71 6.29 -6.07
C PHE A 29 -17.07 5.81 -7.48
N ASP A 30 -16.92 6.71 -8.44
CA ASP A 30 -16.76 6.38 -9.85
C ASP A 30 -15.28 6.46 -10.23
N LEU A 31 -14.82 5.57 -11.11
CA LEU A 31 -13.44 5.49 -11.54
C LEU A 31 -13.30 5.92 -13.00
N VAL A 32 -12.38 6.87 -13.26
CA VAL A 32 -12.07 7.31 -14.62
C VAL A 32 -10.57 7.27 -14.84
N GLU A 33 -10.15 6.54 -15.86
CA GLU A 33 -8.75 6.47 -16.26
C GLU A 33 -8.36 7.70 -17.08
N VAL A 34 -7.22 8.32 -16.73
CA VAL A 34 -6.72 9.53 -17.36
C VAL A 34 -5.23 9.41 -17.71
N HIS A 35 -4.89 9.87 -18.91
CA HIS A 35 -3.51 9.92 -19.37
C HIS A 35 -3.20 11.31 -19.97
N PHE A 36 -1.96 11.73 -19.87
CA PHE A 36 -1.49 12.87 -20.64
C PHE A 36 -1.33 12.51 -22.11
N LYS A 37 -1.68 13.39 -23.02
CA LYS A 37 -1.50 13.21 -24.48
C LYS A 37 -0.06 12.87 -24.88
N SER A 38 0.90 13.42 -24.09
CA SER A 38 2.32 13.20 -24.33
C SER A 38 3.15 13.51 -23.08
N LYS A 39 4.45 13.13 -23.08
CA LYS A 39 5.41 13.57 -22.06
C LYS A 39 5.54 15.11 -22.01
N PHE A 40 5.45 15.79 -23.16
CA PHE A 40 5.47 17.24 -23.25
C PHE A 40 4.21 17.83 -22.60
N ALA A 41 3.03 17.30 -22.85
CA ALA A 41 1.79 17.74 -22.19
C ALA A 41 1.89 17.61 -20.66
N LYS A 42 2.52 16.53 -20.17
CA LYS A 42 2.80 16.36 -18.74
C LYS A 42 3.78 17.41 -18.24
N ALA A 43 4.86 17.70 -18.95
CA ALA A 43 5.82 18.74 -18.57
C ALA A 43 5.15 20.13 -18.54
N LEU A 44 4.34 20.43 -19.54
CA LEU A 44 3.57 21.67 -19.63
C LEU A 44 2.58 21.82 -18.46
N SER A 45 2.02 20.72 -17.94
CA SER A 45 1.10 20.77 -16.81
C SER A 45 1.71 21.36 -15.54
N TYR A 46 3.01 21.15 -15.30
CA TYR A 46 3.72 21.76 -14.15
C TYR A 46 3.83 23.29 -14.30
N LEU A 47 4.07 23.77 -15.53
CA LEU A 47 4.15 25.22 -15.79
C LEU A 47 2.77 25.86 -15.67
N LEU A 48 1.76 25.28 -16.30
CA LEU A 48 0.38 25.79 -16.25
C LEU A 48 -0.17 25.81 -14.83
N ASP A 49 0.16 24.79 -14.02
CA ASP A 49 -0.27 24.75 -12.63
C ASP A 49 0.29 25.90 -11.80
N ARG A 50 1.56 26.29 -12.03
CA ARG A 50 2.21 27.43 -11.34
C ARG A 50 1.56 28.78 -11.66
N VAL A 51 1.01 28.93 -12.85
CA VAL A 51 0.29 30.15 -13.26
C VAL A 51 -1.22 30.04 -13.06
N GLY A 52 -1.68 29.02 -12.34
CA GLY A 52 -3.09 28.83 -11.98
C GLY A 52 -4.01 28.37 -13.13
N VAL A 53 -3.43 28.01 -14.29
CA VAL A 53 -4.19 27.48 -15.43
C VAL A 53 -4.43 26.00 -15.25
N ARG A 54 -5.69 25.59 -15.30
CA ARG A 54 -6.13 24.19 -15.14
C ARG A 54 -7.09 23.82 -16.23
N THR A 55 -6.64 22.95 -17.13
CA THR A 55 -7.40 22.54 -18.33
C THR A 55 -7.29 21.02 -18.53
N THR A 56 -8.36 20.42 -18.99
CA THR A 56 -8.37 19.01 -19.40
C THR A 56 -7.82 18.80 -20.83
N ALA A 57 -7.51 19.88 -21.56
CA ALA A 57 -7.02 19.81 -22.93
C ALA A 57 -5.68 19.06 -23.10
N LEU A 58 -4.89 18.95 -22.02
CA LEU A 58 -3.63 18.20 -21.98
C LEU A 58 -3.84 16.68 -21.85
N LEU A 59 -5.05 16.23 -21.55
CA LEU A 59 -5.37 14.82 -21.33
C LEU A 59 -5.84 14.17 -22.61
N SER A 60 -5.48 12.90 -22.83
CA SER A 60 -5.94 12.08 -23.96
C SER A 60 -7.37 11.58 -23.75
N THR A 61 -7.76 11.37 -22.49
CA THR A 61 -9.11 10.98 -22.11
C THR A 61 -9.86 12.24 -21.69
N ALA A 62 -10.96 12.53 -22.35
CA ALA A 62 -11.87 13.55 -21.86
C ALA A 62 -12.44 13.08 -20.52
N VAL A 63 -12.23 13.87 -19.45
CA VAL A 63 -13.01 13.68 -18.24
C VAL A 63 -14.44 14.09 -18.58
N ASP A 64 -15.16 13.12 -19.19
CA ASP A 64 -16.56 13.31 -19.61
C ASP A 64 -17.45 13.21 -18.38
N CYS A 65 -17.65 14.34 -17.75
CA CYS A 65 -18.51 14.44 -16.57
C CYS A 65 -20.00 14.25 -16.91
N SER A 66 -20.39 14.24 -18.20
CA SER A 66 -21.78 13.98 -18.61
C SER A 66 -22.22 12.53 -18.41
N ARG A 67 -21.25 11.61 -18.34
CA ARG A 67 -21.50 10.18 -18.08
C ARG A 67 -21.62 9.82 -16.59
N LEU A 68 -21.35 10.78 -15.71
CA LEU A 68 -21.51 10.55 -14.27
C LEU A 68 -23.02 10.51 -13.93
N GLN A 69 -23.44 9.45 -13.28
CA GLN A 69 -24.86 9.28 -12.86
C GLN A 69 -25.31 10.36 -11.86
N SER A 70 -24.35 10.94 -11.12
CA SER A 70 -24.59 12.04 -10.18
C SER A 70 -23.36 12.95 -10.10
N LYS A 71 -23.55 14.23 -9.72
CA LYS A 71 -22.43 15.14 -9.49
C LYS A 71 -21.62 14.65 -8.29
N PRO A 72 -20.30 14.37 -8.44
CA PRO A 72 -19.45 13.98 -7.32
C PRO A 72 -19.27 15.15 -6.35
N VAL A 73 -19.07 14.82 -5.07
CA VAL A 73 -18.80 15.83 -4.02
C VAL A 73 -17.33 16.23 -3.99
N ALA A 74 -16.44 15.41 -4.54
CA ALA A 74 -15.00 15.67 -4.63
C ALA A 74 -14.35 14.87 -5.75
N VAL A 75 -13.14 15.28 -6.14
CA VAL A 75 -12.25 14.53 -7.03
C VAL A 75 -11.05 14.04 -6.24
N ILE A 76 -10.66 12.79 -6.44
CA ILE A 76 -9.50 12.16 -5.82
C ILE A 76 -8.53 11.66 -6.89
N GLY A 77 -7.22 11.84 -6.67
CA GLY A 77 -6.19 11.30 -7.53
C GLY A 77 -4.96 10.83 -6.75
N THR A 78 -4.24 9.86 -7.28
CA THR A 78 -3.01 9.36 -6.68
C THR A 78 -1.88 9.32 -7.70
N GLY A 79 -0.75 9.95 -7.34
CA GLY A 79 0.47 9.96 -8.13
C GLY A 79 0.50 10.98 -9.25
N SER A 80 1.70 11.20 -9.80
CA SER A 80 1.98 12.29 -10.75
C SER A 80 1.24 12.21 -12.09
N GLY A 81 0.62 11.07 -12.38
CA GLY A 81 -0.23 10.91 -13.57
C GLY A 81 -1.60 11.58 -13.44
N THR A 82 -2.06 11.78 -12.20
CA THR A 82 -3.44 12.21 -11.91
C THR A 82 -3.52 13.59 -11.25
N PHE A 83 -2.48 14.10 -10.61
CA PHE A 83 -2.52 15.32 -9.80
C PHE A 83 -3.08 16.53 -10.56
N TYR A 84 -2.54 16.84 -11.73
CA TYR A 84 -3.03 17.94 -12.54
C TYR A 84 -4.45 17.69 -13.06
N ALA A 85 -4.72 16.47 -13.50
CA ALA A 85 -6.04 16.07 -13.97
C ALA A 85 -7.10 16.23 -12.86
N ALA A 86 -6.77 15.86 -11.62
CA ALA A 86 -7.66 16.01 -10.48
C ALA A 86 -8.00 17.46 -10.21
N LYS A 87 -7.01 18.36 -10.23
CA LYS A 87 -7.26 19.82 -10.12
C LYS A 87 -8.15 20.36 -11.24
N ALA A 88 -7.86 19.98 -12.50
CA ALA A 88 -8.61 20.43 -13.64
C ALA A 88 -10.06 19.95 -13.60
N ALA A 89 -10.28 18.69 -13.24
CA ALA A 89 -11.62 18.12 -13.09
C ALA A 89 -12.38 18.75 -11.92
N ALA A 90 -11.74 18.92 -10.76
CA ALA A 90 -12.34 19.54 -9.59
C ALA A 90 -12.77 20.98 -9.89
N LYS A 91 -11.92 21.77 -10.56
CA LYS A 91 -12.26 23.14 -11.01
C LYS A 91 -13.46 23.14 -11.96
N LYS A 92 -13.47 22.22 -12.95
CA LYS A 92 -14.57 22.10 -13.92
C LYS A 92 -15.90 21.75 -13.25
N LEU A 93 -15.86 20.89 -12.23
CA LEU A 93 -17.04 20.42 -11.49
C LEU A 93 -17.45 21.36 -10.35
N GLY A 94 -16.61 22.31 -9.95
CA GLY A 94 -16.83 23.16 -8.79
C GLY A 94 -16.87 22.39 -7.48
N VAL A 95 -15.94 21.40 -7.30
CA VAL A 95 -15.88 20.53 -6.13
C VAL A 95 -14.46 20.47 -5.54
N LYS A 96 -14.31 19.89 -4.36
CA LYS A 96 -13.04 19.72 -3.67
C LYS A 96 -12.08 18.75 -4.38
N CYS A 97 -10.77 18.98 -4.23
CA CYS A 97 -9.69 18.17 -4.80
C CYS A 97 -8.81 17.58 -3.71
N GLY A 98 -8.87 16.26 -3.52
CA GLY A 98 -7.99 15.51 -2.63
C GLY A 98 -6.99 14.65 -3.39
N VAL A 99 -5.76 14.52 -2.87
CA VAL A 99 -4.76 13.64 -3.49
C VAL A 99 -4.01 12.81 -2.46
N VAL A 100 -3.57 11.65 -2.90
CA VAL A 100 -2.70 10.77 -2.13
C VAL A 100 -1.32 10.71 -2.79
N LEU A 101 -0.25 10.64 -2.00
CA LEU A 101 1.15 10.89 -2.30
C LEU A 101 1.44 12.39 -2.47
N TYR A 102 2.70 12.76 -2.14
CA TYR A 102 3.11 14.16 -2.17
C TYR A 102 3.28 14.69 -3.61
N PRO A 103 2.50 15.70 -4.04
CA PRO A 103 2.47 16.15 -5.43
C PRO A 103 3.64 17.09 -5.75
N ARG A 104 4.88 16.55 -5.77
CA ARG A 104 6.09 17.31 -6.09
C ARG A 104 6.00 18.01 -7.44
N GLY A 105 6.40 19.27 -7.45
CA GLY A 105 6.43 20.10 -8.66
C GLY A 105 5.12 20.82 -8.97
N TYR A 106 4.03 20.47 -8.30
CA TYR A 106 2.74 21.18 -8.38
C TYR A 106 2.56 22.15 -7.22
N ASP A 107 1.72 23.15 -7.41
CA ASP A 107 1.30 24.05 -6.35
C ASP A 107 0.44 23.30 -5.31
N ILE A 108 0.99 23.14 -4.10
CA ILE A 108 0.38 22.38 -3.01
C ILE A 108 -0.86 23.10 -2.47
N ALA A 109 -0.82 24.43 -2.39
CA ALA A 109 -1.91 25.21 -1.80
C ALA A 109 -3.23 25.11 -2.58
N SER A 110 -3.16 24.69 -3.83
CA SER A 110 -4.33 24.54 -4.70
C SER A 110 -5.02 23.18 -4.63
N PHE A 111 -4.57 22.28 -3.78
CA PHE A 111 -5.34 21.11 -3.37
C PHE A 111 -6.08 21.40 -2.08
N ASP A 112 -7.26 20.83 -1.90
CA ASP A 112 -7.99 20.96 -0.63
C ASP A 112 -7.43 20.02 0.44
N CYS A 113 -6.98 18.82 0.05
CA CYS A 113 -6.38 17.84 0.94
C CYS A 113 -5.27 17.03 0.24
N VAL A 114 -4.13 16.92 0.88
CA VAL A 114 -2.98 16.10 0.44
C VAL A 114 -2.63 15.10 1.53
N LEU A 115 -2.89 13.80 1.32
CA LEU A 115 -2.37 12.77 2.19
C LEU A 115 -1.00 12.31 1.66
N ALA A 116 0.05 12.65 2.39
CA ALA A 116 1.43 12.41 1.97
C ALA A 116 2.14 11.45 2.92
N PRO A 117 2.69 10.32 2.44
CA PRO A 117 3.54 9.48 3.26
C PRO A 117 4.77 10.21 3.78
N ALA A 118 5.13 9.98 5.06
CA ALA A 118 6.29 10.59 5.73
C ALA A 118 7.59 10.43 4.94
N PHE A 119 7.79 9.26 4.32
CA PHE A 119 8.99 8.98 3.51
C PHE A 119 9.13 9.84 2.25
N ASP A 120 8.06 10.50 1.81
CA ASP A 120 8.11 11.49 0.73
C ASP A 120 8.62 12.85 1.22
N ARG A 121 8.83 13.04 2.54
CA ARG A 121 9.26 14.30 3.15
C ARG A 121 8.40 15.48 2.67
N PRO A 122 7.08 15.46 2.95
CA PRO A 122 6.21 16.56 2.57
C PRO A 122 6.58 17.82 3.34
N LYS A 123 6.42 18.98 2.68
CA LYS A 123 6.47 20.27 3.38
C LYS A 123 5.19 20.42 4.19
N SER A 124 5.31 20.88 5.43
CA SER A 124 4.16 21.17 6.29
C SER A 124 3.31 22.31 5.67
N ALA A 125 2.01 22.08 5.59
CA ALA A 125 1.02 23.08 5.18
C ALA A 125 -0.35 22.72 5.78
N ALA A 126 -1.28 23.68 5.84
CA ALA A 126 -2.57 23.48 6.48
C ALA A 126 -3.40 22.35 5.83
N ASN A 127 -3.24 22.15 4.52
CA ASN A 127 -3.93 21.13 3.73
C ASN A 127 -3.12 19.83 3.51
N VAL A 128 -1.92 19.73 4.11
CA VAL A 128 -1.08 18.52 4.04
C VAL A 128 -1.25 17.71 5.32
N ILE A 129 -1.55 16.44 5.16
CA ILE A 129 -1.68 15.45 6.22
C ILE A 129 -0.62 14.39 6.00
N GLU A 130 0.31 14.29 6.91
CA GLU A 130 1.35 13.25 6.87
C GLU A 130 0.79 11.92 7.41
N ILE A 131 1.12 10.82 6.71
CA ILE A 131 0.76 9.46 7.10
C ILE A 131 2.02 8.59 7.16
N PRO A 132 2.13 7.67 8.15
CA PRO A 132 3.34 6.87 8.35
C PRO A 132 3.56 5.80 7.27
N ALA A 133 2.47 5.30 6.67
CA ALA A 133 2.46 4.21 5.68
C ALA A 133 1.58 4.54 4.48
N ASN A 134 1.64 3.74 3.43
CA ASN A 134 0.69 3.86 2.33
C ASN A 134 -0.72 3.47 2.79
N LEU A 135 -1.72 4.09 2.17
CA LEU A 135 -3.10 3.67 2.41
C LEU A 135 -3.34 2.25 1.89
N VAL A 136 -4.04 1.46 2.67
CA VAL A 136 -4.44 0.10 2.32
C VAL A 136 -5.90 0.10 1.89
N ALA A 137 -6.17 -0.44 0.69
CA ALA A 137 -7.51 -0.43 0.11
C ALA A 137 -8.47 -1.44 0.75
N ASN A 138 -7.93 -2.50 1.35
CA ASN A 138 -8.72 -3.57 1.93
C ASN A 138 -9.28 -3.15 3.29
N ASP A 139 -10.46 -3.62 3.61
CA ASP A 139 -11.12 -3.42 4.89
C ASP A 139 -11.08 -4.70 5.74
N GLU A 140 -11.56 -4.62 6.97
CA GLU A 140 -11.57 -5.75 7.90
C GLU A 140 -12.30 -6.97 7.31
N ALA A 141 -13.41 -6.77 6.61
CA ALA A 141 -14.18 -7.85 6.00
C ALA A 141 -13.37 -8.61 4.91
N PHE A 142 -12.47 -7.92 4.21
CA PHE A 142 -11.55 -8.58 3.27
C PHE A 142 -10.61 -9.55 3.99
N TYR A 143 -10.05 -9.14 5.12
CA TYR A 143 -9.15 -9.98 5.91
C TYR A 143 -9.89 -11.16 6.53
N GLU A 144 -11.09 -10.96 7.07
CA GLU A 144 -11.94 -12.03 7.62
C GLU A 144 -12.27 -13.09 6.56
N LYS A 145 -12.65 -12.66 5.35
CA LYS A 145 -12.86 -13.58 4.22
C LYS A 145 -11.60 -14.34 3.85
N GLY A 146 -10.45 -13.65 3.84
CA GLY A 146 -9.16 -14.28 3.57
C GLY A 146 -8.77 -15.32 4.61
N VAL A 147 -9.05 -15.06 5.89
CA VAL A 147 -8.87 -16.04 6.98
C VAL A 147 -9.78 -17.25 6.78
N ALA A 148 -11.05 -17.04 6.48
CA ALA A 148 -11.99 -18.13 6.23
C ALA A 148 -11.54 -19.02 5.05
N ALA A 149 -11.17 -18.41 3.93
CA ALA A 149 -10.69 -19.15 2.76
C ALA A 149 -9.37 -19.89 3.03
N PHE A 150 -8.49 -19.32 3.86
CA PHE A 150 -7.25 -19.98 4.28
C PHE A 150 -7.53 -21.24 5.10
N TRP A 151 -8.45 -21.16 6.07
CA TRP A 151 -8.81 -22.32 6.88
C TRP A 151 -9.56 -23.38 6.08
N GLU A 152 -10.50 -22.99 5.22
CA GLU A 152 -11.18 -23.92 4.31
C GLU A 152 -10.18 -24.75 3.51
N ARG A 153 -9.18 -24.09 2.94
CA ARG A 153 -8.12 -24.73 2.15
C ARG A 153 -7.22 -25.66 2.97
N ARG A 154 -7.11 -25.45 4.28
CA ARG A 154 -6.31 -26.27 5.21
C ARG A 154 -7.13 -27.38 5.91
N GLY A 155 -8.35 -27.62 5.51
CA GLY A 155 -9.23 -28.62 6.12
C GLY A 155 -9.94 -28.18 7.40
N GLY A 156 -10.04 -26.85 7.60
CA GLY A 156 -10.78 -26.22 8.70
C GLY A 156 -9.88 -25.72 9.83
N GLN A 157 -10.40 -24.75 10.60
CA GLN A 157 -9.69 -24.13 11.73
C GLN A 157 -9.38 -25.14 12.84
N GLN A 158 -10.28 -26.06 13.13
CA GLN A 158 -10.14 -27.08 14.19
C GLN A 158 -8.87 -27.94 14.05
N ALA A 159 -8.36 -28.10 12.82
CA ALA A 159 -7.09 -28.78 12.59
C ALA A 159 -5.89 -28.05 13.22
N TYR A 160 -6.06 -26.81 13.69
CA TYR A 160 -5.02 -25.91 14.17
C TYR A 160 -5.25 -25.36 15.57
N ASP A 161 -6.45 -25.47 16.15
CA ASP A 161 -6.79 -24.92 17.47
C ASP A 161 -5.90 -25.42 18.63
N ASN A 162 -5.19 -26.52 18.43
CA ASN A 162 -4.24 -27.11 19.40
C ASN A 162 -2.77 -26.88 19.05
N LYS A 163 -2.47 -26.07 18.01
CA LYS A 163 -1.08 -25.76 17.60
C LYS A 163 -0.69 -24.37 18.14
N GLY A 164 0.61 -24.20 18.36
CA GLY A 164 1.16 -22.95 18.87
C GLY A 164 1.03 -21.76 17.92
N GLU A 165 1.66 -20.67 18.31
CA GLU A 165 1.65 -19.42 17.55
C GLU A 165 2.24 -19.57 16.13
N ALA A 166 1.76 -18.78 15.17
CA ALA A 166 2.29 -18.79 13.81
C ALA A 166 3.35 -17.70 13.60
N VAL A 167 4.44 -18.08 12.96
CA VAL A 167 5.46 -17.17 12.41
C VAL A 167 5.34 -17.23 10.89
N ALA A 168 5.10 -16.10 10.25
CA ALA A 168 4.90 -16.10 8.81
C ALA A 168 5.95 -15.25 8.08
N VAL A 169 6.29 -15.67 6.85
CA VAL A 169 7.23 -14.97 5.97
C VAL A 169 6.55 -14.63 4.65
N ILE A 170 6.56 -13.35 4.29
CA ILE A 170 6.05 -12.87 3.01
C ILE A 170 7.23 -12.42 2.16
N VAL A 171 7.49 -13.15 1.08
CA VAL A 171 8.60 -12.90 0.16
C VAL A 171 8.08 -12.13 -1.05
N GLY A 172 8.48 -10.87 -1.18
CA GLY A 172 8.19 -10.05 -2.34
C GLY A 172 9.08 -10.38 -3.55
N GLY A 173 9.63 -9.38 -4.20
CA GLY A 173 10.59 -9.58 -5.29
C GLY A 173 11.34 -8.30 -5.63
N PRO A 174 12.55 -8.41 -6.18
CA PRO A 174 13.46 -7.29 -6.35
C PRO A 174 12.87 -6.18 -7.23
N ASN A 175 13.33 -4.97 -6.97
CA ASN A 175 13.04 -3.78 -7.76
C ASN A 175 14.31 -2.97 -8.00
N LYS A 176 14.20 -1.76 -8.59
CA LYS A 176 15.37 -0.91 -8.87
C LYS A 176 16.20 -0.56 -7.63
N CYS A 177 15.58 -0.53 -6.44
CA CYS A 177 16.20 -0.14 -5.17
C CYS A 177 16.50 -1.34 -4.25
N SER A 178 16.32 -2.57 -4.71
CA SER A 178 16.54 -3.78 -3.92
C SER A 178 17.21 -4.88 -4.73
N THR A 179 17.80 -5.83 -4.02
CA THR A 179 18.32 -7.08 -4.56
C THR A 179 17.72 -8.23 -3.79
N MET A 180 17.67 -9.41 -4.42
CA MET A 180 17.21 -10.61 -3.75
C MET A 180 17.92 -11.80 -4.41
N THR A 181 18.90 -12.36 -3.71
CA THR A 181 19.68 -13.51 -4.18
C THR A 181 19.39 -14.75 -3.36
N PRO A 182 19.66 -15.94 -3.87
CA PRO A 182 19.54 -17.19 -3.13
C PRO A 182 20.33 -17.17 -1.80
N GLU A 183 21.56 -16.66 -1.81
CA GLU A 183 22.43 -16.60 -0.63
C GLU A 183 21.85 -15.65 0.44
N TRP A 184 21.35 -14.48 0.01
CA TRP A 184 20.71 -13.56 0.93
C TRP A 184 19.46 -14.18 1.55
N MET A 185 18.60 -14.81 0.74
CA MET A 185 17.38 -15.46 1.24
C MET A 185 17.72 -16.58 2.20
N LYS A 186 18.72 -17.42 1.83
CA LYS A 186 19.18 -18.49 2.71
C LYS A 186 19.62 -17.94 4.08
N ALA A 187 20.43 -16.89 4.10
CA ALA A 187 20.89 -16.26 5.33
C ALA A 187 19.72 -15.74 6.21
N GLN A 188 18.67 -15.15 5.58
CA GLN A 188 17.49 -14.71 6.32
C GLN A 188 16.73 -15.89 6.92
N LEU A 189 16.52 -16.95 6.15
CA LEU A 189 15.79 -18.14 6.61
C LEU A 189 16.58 -18.92 7.67
N ASP A 190 17.89 -19.08 7.50
CA ASP A 190 18.76 -19.67 8.52
C ASP A 190 18.63 -18.92 9.86
N ALA A 191 18.57 -17.59 9.83
CA ALA A 191 18.37 -16.77 11.03
C ALA A 191 16.98 -16.94 11.65
N ILE A 192 15.92 -17.10 10.84
CA ILE A 192 14.56 -17.33 11.33
C ILE A 192 14.42 -18.73 11.96
N PHE A 193 15.04 -19.73 11.37
CA PHE A 193 14.99 -21.12 11.84
C PHE A 193 16.10 -21.49 12.84
N ALA A 194 17.00 -20.56 13.18
CA ALA A 194 18.12 -20.82 14.09
C ALA A 194 17.64 -21.29 15.47
N PRO A 195 18.28 -22.30 16.07
CA PRO A 195 17.98 -22.73 17.43
C PRO A 195 18.11 -21.58 18.45
N GLY A 196 17.18 -21.51 19.41
CA GLY A 196 17.20 -20.46 20.46
C GLY A 196 16.60 -19.12 20.04
N THR A 197 16.00 -19.01 18.85
CA THR A 197 15.18 -17.84 18.51
C THR A 197 13.90 -17.82 19.36
N ASN A 198 13.39 -16.63 19.68
CA ASN A 198 12.16 -16.45 20.46
C ASN A 198 10.89 -17.03 19.81
N HIS A 199 11.03 -17.78 18.71
CA HIS A 199 9.95 -18.39 17.93
C HIS A 199 9.85 -19.90 18.11
N GLN A 200 10.61 -20.51 19.02
CA GLN A 200 10.66 -21.96 19.21
C GLN A 200 9.83 -22.45 20.41
N ALA A 201 8.75 -21.74 20.72
CA ALA A 201 7.77 -22.32 21.64
C ALA A 201 7.24 -23.64 21.05
N PRO A 202 7.02 -24.68 21.87
CA PRO A 202 6.47 -25.95 21.40
C PRO A 202 5.18 -25.71 20.58
N GLY A 203 5.14 -26.29 19.38
CA GLY A 203 3.99 -26.16 18.49
C GLY A 203 3.98 -24.92 17.59
N THR A 204 4.99 -24.05 17.64
CA THR A 204 5.11 -22.92 16.70
C THR A 204 5.05 -23.41 15.25
N GLN A 205 4.25 -22.75 14.43
CA GLN A 205 4.10 -23.05 13.02
C GLN A 205 4.83 -22.00 12.18
N PHE A 206 5.49 -22.46 11.13
CA PHE A 206 6.18 -21.61 10.16
C PHE A 206 5.43 -21.60 8.83
N TRP A 207 5.01 -20.44 8.40
CA TRP A 207 4.26 -20.25 7.17
C TRP A 207 5.03 -19.37 6.19
N VAL A 208 4.92 -19.67 4.89
CA VAL A 208 5.54 -18.83 3.87
C VAL A 208 4.65 -18.65 2.65
N THR A 209 4.77 -17.48 2.06
CA THR A 209 4.29 -17.24 0.69
C THR A 209 5.30 -16.43 -0.10
N THR A 210 5.42 -16.76 -1.38
CA THR A 210 6.19 -16.00 -2.36
C THR A 210 5.27 -15.11 -3.20
N SER A 211 5.84 -14.23 -4.02
CA SER A 211 5.09 -13.33 -4.89
C SER A 211 5.40 -13.58 -6.37
N ARG A 212 4.56 -13.06 -7.25
CA ARG A 212 4.79 -13.08 -8.70
C ARG A 212 6.17 -12.56 -9.13
N ARG A 213 6.81 -11.73 -8.31
CA ARG A 213 8.12 -11.13 -8.60
C ARG A 213 9.29 -11.84 -7.93
N THR A 214 9.02 -12.85 -7.12
CA THR A 214 10.08 -13.64 -6.49
C THR A 214 10.86 -14.38 -7.55
N PRO A 215 12.20 -14.24 -7.62
CA PRO A 215 13.01 -14.96 -8.59
C PRO A 215 12.90 -16.48 -8.38
N PRO A 216 12.86 -17.29 -9.46
CA PRO A 216 12.73 -18.75 -9.34
C PRO A 216 13.80 -19.40 -8.48
N GLU A 217 15.04 -18.93 -8.57
CA GLU A 217 16.18 -19.41 -7.78
C GLU A 217 16.03 -19.08 -6.29
N VAL A 218 15.41 -17.96 -5.94
CA VAL A 218 15.08 -17.61 -4.55
C VAL A 218 13.90 -18.45 -4.05
N GLU A 219 12.89 -18.65 -4.90
CA GLU A 219 11.75 -19.50 -4.57
C GLU A 219 12.19 -20.95 -4.31
N ALA A 220 13.18 -21.48 -5.04
CA ALA A 220 13.78 -22.77 -4.81
C ALA A 220 14.46 -22.87 -3.43
N VAL A 221 15.13 -21.81 -2.97
CA VAL A 221 15.67 -21.76 -1.60
C VAL A 221 14.55 -21.80 -0.58
N VAL A 222 13.50 -20.99 -0.77
CA VAL A 222 12.32 -20.98 0.12
C VAL A 222 11.67 -22.35 0.18
N ASP A 223 11.55 -23.06 -0.95
CA ASP A 223 10.93 -24.40 -1.02
C ASP A 223 11.65 -25.44 -0.15
N GLY A 224 12.95 -25.30 0.08
CA GLY A 224 13.80 -26.23 0.81
C GLY A 224 13.68 -26.18 2.33
N TYR A 225 12.95 -25.21 2.93
CA TYR A 225 12.82 -25.10 4.39
C TYR A 225 11.58 -25.84 4.94
N PRO A 226 11.57 -26.22 6.23
CA PRO A 226 10.53 -27.04 6.83
C PRO A 226 9.31 -26.22 7.26
N TRP A 227 8.52 -25.75 6.30
CA TRP A 227 7.32 -24.98 6.52
C TRP A 227 6.12 -25.86 6.89
N ASP A 228 5.33 -25.44 7.89
CA ASP A 228 4.02 -26.03 8.18
C ASP A 228 2.95 -25.62 7.17
N TYR A 229 3.12 -24.43 6.55
CA TYR A 229 2.35 -24.00 5.41
C TYR A 229 3.24 -23.27 4.40
N LYS A 230 3.19 -23.73 3.16
CA LYS A 230 4.00 -23.19 2.08
C LYS A 230 3.13 -22.94 0.85
N LEU A 231 3.15 -21.70 0.36
CA LEU A 231 2.53 -21.33 -0.90
C LEU A 231 3.56 -20.61 -1.78
N LEU A 232 3.99 -21.31 -2.82
CA LEU A 232 4.89 -20.78 -3.83
C LEU A 232 4.06 -20.23 -4.98
N TYR A 233 4.19 -18.94 -5.27
CA TYR A 233 3.39 -18.29 -6.30
C TYR A 233 3.52 -18.94 -7.68
N SER A 234 4.68 -19.52 -8.01
CA SER A 234 4.87 -20.25 -9.26
C SER A 234 3.99 -21.50 -9.41
N LYS A 235 3.54 -22.07 -8.27
CA LYS A 235 2.74 -23.29 -8.22
C LYS A 235 1.26 -23.04 -7.92
N ASP A 236 0.97 -21.95 -7.19
CA ASP A 236 -0.37 -21.66 -6.71
C ASP A 236 -0.57 -20.14 -6.54
N HIS A 237 -1.67 -19.63 -7.09
CA HIS A 237 -1.99 -18.20 -7.07
C HIS A 237 -3.00 -17.80 -5.97
N PHE A 238 -3.30 -18.69 -5.02
CA PHE A 238 -4.06 -18.32 -3.83
C PHE A 238 -3.33 -17.22 -3.06
N ASN A 239 -4.06 -16.29 -2.46
CA ASN A 239 -3.49 -15.23 -1.65
C ASN A 239 -3.65 -15.51 -0.14
N PRO A 240 -2.64 -16.03 0.56
CA PRO A 240 -2.71 -16.30 2.00
C PRO A 240 -2.38 -15.06 2.85
N ILE A 241 -1.94 -13.94 2.24
CA ILE A 241 -1.47 -12.75 2.97
C ILE A 241 -2.50 -12.22 3.97
N PRO A 242 -3.80 -12.14 3.65
CA PRO A 242 -4.80 -11.70 4.62
C PRO A 242 -4.82 -12.56 5.90
N ALA A 243 -4.72 -13.88 5.74
CA ALA A 243 -4.65 -14.80 6.88
C ALA A 243 -3.33 -14.63 7.66
N PHE A 244 -2.20 -14.50 6.97
CA PHE A 244 -0.90 -14.28 7.62
C PHE A 244 -0.90 -13.01 8.45
N VAL A 245 -1.43 -11.91 7.91
CA VAL A 245 -1.53 -10.62 8.60
C VAL A 245 -2.41 -10.72 9.86
N LYS A 246 -3.50 -11.50 9.80
CA LYS A 246 -4.46 -11.60 10.91
C LYS A 246 -4.06 -12.62 11.96
N LEU A 247 -3.42 -13.71 11.57
CA LEU A 247 -3.24 -14.88 12.43
C LEU A 247 -1.81 -15.04 12.95
N ALA A 248 -0.80 -14.51 12.24
CA ALA A 248 0.57 -14.64 12.68
C ALA A 248 0.84 -13.79 13.93
N LYS A 249 1.66 -14.31 14.83
CA LYS A 249 2.22 -13.58 15.96
C LYS A 249 3.41 -12.72 15.54
N LYS A 250 4.21 -13.24 14.60
CA LYS A 250 5.32 -12.53 13.99
C LYS A 250 5.30 -12.67 12.48
N LEU A 251 5.54 -11.57 11.80
CA LEU A 251 5.43 -11.48 10.36
C LEU A 251 6.68 -10.86 9.75
N TYR A 252 7.47 -11.66 9.07
CA TYR A 252 8.62 -11.22 8.31
C TYR A 252 8.19 -10.81 6.90
N VAL A 253 8.58 -9.61 6.46
CA VAL A 253 8.22 -9.09 5.14
C VAL A 253 9.48 -8.51 4.48
N THR A 254 9.74 -8.83 3.23
CA THR A 254 10.88 -8.27 2.50
C THR A 254 10.70 -6.75 2.28
N ALA A 255 11.75 -5.98 2.56
CA ALA A 255 11.70 -4.53 2.78
C ALA A 255 11.32 -3.70 1.54
N GLU A 256 11.51 -4.24 0.34
CA GLU A 256 11.14 -3.55 -0.90
C GLU A 256 9.64 -3.50 -1.16
N SER A 257 8.87 -4.30 -0.43
CA SER A 257 7.41 -4.38 -0.61
C SER A 257 6.66 -3.41 0.29
N THR A 258 6.69 -2.13 -0.07
CA THR A 258 6.04 -1.07 0.73
C THR A 258 4.53 -1.30 0.91
N GLY A 259 3.86 -1.92 -0.05
CA GLY A 259 2.45 -2.28 0.06
C GLY A 259 2.21 -3.33 1.14
N MET A 260 2.94 -4.45 1.09
CA MET A 260 2.81 -5.54 2.07
C MET A 260 3.21 -5.08 3.49
N LEU A 261 4.28 -4.27 3.61
CA LEU A 261 4.66 -3.67 4.89
C LEU A 261 3.57 -2.74 5.44
N SER A 262 2.98 -1.88 4.58
CA SER A 262 1.87 -1.01 5.01
C SER A 262 0.66 -1.82 5.48
N GLU A 263 0.34 -2.90 4.78
CA GLU A 263 -0.74 -3.82 5.11
C GLU A 263 -0.50 -4.52 6.45
N ALA A 264 0.69 -5.10 6.63
CA ALA A 264 1.09 -5.78 7.86
C ALA A 264 1.16 -4.82 9.08
N CYS A 265 1.60 -3.57 8.86
CA CYS A 265 1.64 -2.56 9.92
C CYS A 265 0.27 -1.97 10.28
N THR A 266 -0.73 -2.13 9.41
CA THR A 266 -2.08 -1.56 9.62
C THR A 266 -3.04 -2.59 10.21
N PHE A 267 -3.01 -3.83 9.73
CA PHE A 267 -3.96 -4.87 10.11
C PHE A 267 -3.30 -5.97 10.95
N GLY A 268 -4.14 -6.69 11.72
CA GLY A 268 -3.69 -7.77 12.60
C GLY A 268 -2.89 -7.28 13.82
N SER A 269 -2.36 -8.23 14.57
CA SER A 269 -1.61 -8.00 15.82
C SER A 269 -0.14 -8.41 15.77
N ALA A 270 0.32 -8.95 14.62
CA ALA A 270 1.69 -9.46 14.48
C ALA A 270 2.77 -8.40 14.77
N GLU A 271 3.85 -8.78 15.43
CA GLU A 271 5.10 -8.05 15.34
C GLU A 271 5.62 -8.12 13.89
N VAL A 272 5.83 -6.99 13.26
CA VAL A 272 6.28 -6.92 11.87
C VAL A 272 7.78 -6.69 11.81
N VAL A 273 8.50 -7.56 11.11
CA VAL A 273 9.95 -7.47 10.89
C VAL A 273 10.24 -7.27 9.41
N ALA A 274 10.97 -6.23 9.07
CA ALA A 274 11.40 -6.00 7.69
C ALA A 274 12.72 -6.70 7.40
N LEU A 275 12.71 -7.68 6.49
CA LEU A 275 13.90 -8.32 5.96
C LEU A 275 14.59 -7.36 4.96
N ASP A 276 15.74 -6.82 5.37
CA ASP A 276 16.41 -5.75 4.60
C ASP A 276 17.14 -6.29 3.38
N ASN A 277 16.50 -6.20 2.24
CA ASN A 277 17.06 -6.49 0.92
C ASN A 277 17.31 -5.22 0.08
N LEU A 278 17.29 -4.04 0.72
CA LEU A 278 17.43 -2.76 0.05
C LEU A 278 18.89 -2.46 -0.28
N LYS A 279 19.13 -1.95 -1.49
CA LYS A 279 20.45 -1.47 -1.90
C LYS A 279 20.96 -0.35 -0.98
N PRO A 280 22.28 -0.23 -0.78
CA PRO A 280 22.86 0.89 -0.04
C PRO A 280 22.46 2.25 -0.63
N GLY A 281 22.49 3.27 0.21
CA GLY A 281 22.28 4.66 -0.18
C GLY A 281 20.88 5.20 0.10
N PRO A 282 20.72 6.53 0.00
CA PRO A 282 19.50 7.22 0.35
C PRO A 282 18.45 7.10 -0.76
N HIS A 283 17.42 6.31 -0.57
CA HIS A 283 16.28 6.24 -1.47
C HIS A 283 14.95 6.11 -0.69
N LYS A 284 13.84 6.32 -1.36
CA LYS A 284 12.51 6.37 -0.71
C LYS A 284 12.13 5.10 0.06
N PHE A 285 12.52 3.91 -0.41
CA PHE A 285 12.22 2.66 0.27
C PHE A 285 12.97 2.53 1.59
N ARG A 286 14.25 2.94 1.61
CA ARG A 286 15.05 2.96 2.85
C ARG A 286 14.42 3.91 3.87
N ARG A 287 14.10 5.14 3.46
CA ARG A 287 13.40 6.09 4.34
C ARG A 287 12.08 5.54 4.86
N PHE A 288 11.31 4.85 4.01
CA PHE A 288 10.05 4.24 4.41
C PHE A 288 10.23 3.23 5.55
N VAL A 289 11.16 2.28 5.40
CA VAL A 289 11.45 1.29 6.45
C VAL A 289 11.99 1.95 7.72
N GLU A 290 12.90 2.93 7.58
CA GLU A 290 13.44 3.68 8.71
C GLU A 290 12.35 4.48 9.46
N ASP A 291 11.43 5.11 8.75
CA ASP A 291 10.32 5.85 9.36
C ASP A 291 9.35 4.90 10.08
N LEU A 292 9.06 3.73 9.51
CA LEU A 292 8.25 2.71 10.18
C LEU A 292 8.94 2.16 11.45
N ARG A 293 10.26 1.94 11.42
CA ARG A 293 11.06 1.54 12.60
C ARG A 293 11.03 2.61 13.68
N LYS A 294 11.30 3.88 13.32
CA LYS A 294 11.23 5.01 14.26
C LYS A 294 9.85 5.16 14.88
N GLY A 295 8.79 4.86 14.13
CA GLY A 295 7.42 4.87 14.61
C GLY A 295 7.05 3.67 15.47
N GLY A 296 7.91 2.63 15.56
CA GLY A 296 7.65 1.37 16.27
C GLY A 296 6.64 0.47 15.56
N TYR A 297 6.39 0.69 14.25
CA TYR A 297 5.50 -0.12 13.43
C TYR A 297 6.19 -1.35 12.82
N VAL A 298 7.49 -1.25 12.59
CA VAL A 298 8.38 -2.33 12.17
C VAL A 298 9.42 -2.51 13.27
N ASP A 299 9.80 -3.74 13.57
CA ASP A 299 10.66 -4.13 14.67
C ASP A 299 10.12 -3.63 16.04
N GLY A 300 8.78 -3.53 16.15
CA GLY A 300 8.02 -3.09 17.32
C GLY A 300 6.56 -3.56 17.25
N ASN A 301 5.75 -3.16 18.23
CA ASN A 301 4.38 -3.68 18.42
C ASN A 301 3.27 -2.67 18.07
N ARG A 302 3.62 -1.50 17.54
CA ARG A 302 2.61 -0.49 17.20
C ARG A 302 1.93 -0.82 15.88
N LYS A 303 0.64 -0.47 15.80
CA LYS A 303 -0.12 -0.51 14.55
C LYS A 303 -0.42 0.90 14.05
N VAL A 304 -0.50 1.03 12.73
CA VAL A 304 -0.87 2.29 12.07
C VAL A 304 -2.35 2.54 12.29
N ASP A 305 -2.66 3.61 13.00
CA ASP A 305 -4.01 4.16 13.14
C ASP A 305 -4.04 5.53 12.43
N LEU A 306 -4.92 5.66 11.45
CA LEU A 306 -5.12 6.88 10.66
C LEU A 306 -6.42 7.60 10.99
N SER A 307 -7.11 7.24 12.08
CA SER A 307 -8.41 7.80 12.43
C SER A 307 -8.39 9.33 12.53
N ALA A 308 -7.37 9.89 13.17
CA ALA A 308 -7.21 11.35 13.29
C ALA A 308 -6.90 12.02 11.93
N GLN A 309 -6.05 11.38 11.11
CA GLN A 309 -5.73 11.85 9.77
C GLN A 309 -6.96 11.86 8.87
N PHE A 310 -7.78 10.82 8.93
CA PHE A 310 -9.01 10.72 8.16
C PHE A 310 -10.09 11.71 8.65
N ALA A 311 -10.22 11.92 9.95
CA ALA A 311 -11.11 12.96 10.49
C ALA A 311 -10.71 14.35 9.97
N ARG A 312 -9.42 14.68 10.00
CA ARG A 312 -8.90 15.93 9.43
C ARG A 312 -9.13 16.01 7.93
N ALA A 313 -8.91 14.92 7.19
CA ALA A 313 -9.17 14.87 5.74
C ALA A 313 -10.65 15.12 5.41
N LYS A 314 -11.59 14.53 6.16
CA LYS A 314 -13.03 14.82 6.01
C LYS A 314 -13.33 16.30 6.19
N THR A 315 -12.80 16.93 7.24
CA THR A 315 -12.97 18.37 7.46
C THR A 315 -12.46 19.20 6.29
N LEU A 316 -11.24 18.93 5.80
CA LEU A 316 -10.66 19.64 4.65
C LEU A 316 -11.47 19.45 3.36
N MET A 317 -12.04 18.25 3.19
CA MET A 317 -12.86 17.91 2.00
C MET A 317 -14.31 18.34 2.14
N GLY A 318 -14.75 18.86 3.30
CA GLY A 318 -16.15 19.27 3.54
C GLY A 318 -17.13 18.10 3.61
N LEU A 319 -16.71 16.96 4.15
CA LEU A 319 -17.45 15.70 4.16
C LEU A 319 -17.84 15.25 5.56
#